data_79c63057209c00354998696a3ac41734
#
_entry.id   79c63057209c00354998696a3ac41734
#
_cell.length_a   1.000
_cell.length_b   1.000
_cell.length_c   1.000
_cell.angle_alpha   90.00
_cell.angle_beta   90.00
_cell.angle_gamma   90.00
#
_symmetry.space_group_name_H-M   'P 1'
#
loop_
_entity.id
_entity.type
_entity.pdbx_description
1 polymer ?
#
loop_
_entity_poly.entity_id
_entity_poly.type
_entity_poly.pdbx_seq_one_letter_code
_entity_poly.pdbx_strand_id
1 'polypeptide(L)'
;MVNLDPIPVVADVHRRAPLAVAPDTHGADDSDGASDTLRPMPEPGTDGQPRPHVRLWDEAPAAAPPAVAEPDGHASNPRHDLRDAHLLRWRNQIQAAVPRLRACEPLRTCGRLTRAAGLVLEAVGLRLPVGSGCLIELPVHDAQRDPATAEAEVVGFAGERLFLMPQTEAAGLLPGARVFPLEPEAGAPAAPATGGKRLPVGDALLGRVVDGAGRPLDDLGPLGHADSASLSTAPINPLSRAPIDTPLDVGVRAINALLTVGRGQRMGLFAGSGVGKSVLLGMMARYTSADVIVVGLIGERGREVKDFIENILGAEGLARAVVVAAPADVSPLVRMQGAAYATTLAEHFRDQGKDVLLIMDSLTRYAMAQREIALAIGEPPATKGYPPSVFAKLPALVERAGNGTQGGGSITAFYTVLTEGDDQQDPIADAARAILDGHIVLSRDLAEAGHYPAIDIEASISRAMVALVDDRQFDDVRRFKQMLSRYQRNRDLISVGAYAAGRDAQLDQAIALYPQLEAFLQQGMRERAGYQDSATQLHALLS
;
A
#
# COMPACT_ATOMS: atom_id res chain seq x y z
N MET A 1 -27.18 -51.07 20.15
CA MET A 1 -26.40 -52.30 20.02
C MET A 1 -26.18 -52.56 18.53
N VAL A 2 -25.08 -52.10 17.99
CA VAL A 2 -24.47 -52.63 16.76
C VAL A 2 -22.96 -52.50 16.95
N ASN A 3 -22.29 -53.63 17.02
CA ASN A 3 -20.84 -53.79 17.09
C ASN A 3 -20.19 -53.30 15.79
N LEU A 4 -19.10 -52.57 15.93
CA LEU A 4 -18.11 -52.37 14.88
C LEU A 4 -16.72 -52.68 15.44
N ASP A 5 -16.12 -53.76 14.89
CA ASP A 5 -14.79 -54.23 15.18
C ASP A 5 -13.71 -53.28 14.64
N PRO A 6 -12.50 -53.23 15.25
CA PRO A 6 -11.42 -52.35 14.86
C PRO A 6 -10.59 -52.94 13.70
N ILE A 7 -10.18 -52.07 12.77
CA ILE A 7 -9.28 -52.37 11.64
C ILE A 7 -7.82 -52.36 12.16
N PRO A 8 -6.96 -53.31 11.71
CA PRO A 8 -5.61 -53.47 12.26
C PRO A 8 -4.60 -52.45 11.70
N VAL A 9 -3.72 -52.06 12.58
CA VAL A 9 -2.48 -51.31 12.34
C VAL A 9 -1.48 -52.21 11.64
N VAL A 10 -0.95 -51.76 10.48
CA VAL A 10 0.23 -52.37 9.86
C VAL A 10 1.43 -51.49 10.21
N ALA A 11 2.35 -52.08 10.95
CA ALA A 11 3.66 -51.51 11.24
C ALA A 11 4.72 -52.02 10.26
N ASP A 12 5.67 -51.13 10.05
CA ASP A 12 7.09 -51.42 9.83
C ASP A 12 7.66 -51.69 8.44
N VAL A 13 8.78 -51.03 8.29
CA VAL A 13 10.05 -51.34 7.62
C VAL A 13 10.51 -50.34 6.56
N HIS A 14 11.43 -49.44 6.91
CA HIS A 14 12.81 -49.45 6.42
C HIS A 14 13.64 -48.29 6.93
N ARG A 15 14.55 -48.66 7.83
CA ARG A 15 15.78 -47.87 8.15
C ARG A 15 16.73 -47.86 6.94
N ARG A 16 17.27 -46.72 6.58
CA ARG A 16 18.57 -46.61 5.90
C ARG A 16 19.45 -45.58 6.63
N ALA A 17 20.68 -45.99 6.90
CA ALA A 17 21.73 -45.30 7.61
C ALA A 17 22.37 -44.16 6.78
N PRO A 18 23.09 -43.24 7.44
CA PRO A 18 23.75 -42.10 6.79
C PRO A 18 25.08 -42.49 6.15
N LEU A 19 25.36 -41.91 4.98
CA LEU A 19 26.65 -41.98 4.29
C LEU A 19 27.61 -40.95 4.90
N ALA A 20 28.77 -41.45 5.27
CA ALA A 20 29.92 -40.71 5.81
C ALA A 20 30.59 -39.85 4.72
N VAL A 21 30.98 -38.65 5.10
CA VAL A 21 31.89 -37.77 4.35
C VAL A 21 33.31 -38.09 4.82
N ALA A 22 34.20 -38.42 3.88
CA ALA A 22 35.64 -38.55 4.11
C ALA A 22 36.34 -37.21 3.77
N PRO A 23 37.43 -36.87 4.48
CA PRO A 23 38.19 -35.66 4.24
C PRO A 23 39.32 -35.89 3.23
N ASP A 24 39.54 -34.96 2.33
CA ASP A 24 40.74 -34.91 1.50
C ASP A 24 41.78 -33.97 2.10
N THR A 25 42.99 -34.52 2.12
CA THR A 25 44.20 -33.90 2.63
C THR A 25 45.11 -33.44 1.50
N HIS A 26 45.74 -32.28 1.72
CA HIS A 26 47.11 -31.87 1.36
C HIS A 26 47.58 -31.83 -0.11
N GLY A 27 48.20 -30.72 -0.41
CA GLY A 27 49.22 -30.54 -1.43
C GLY A 27 49.66 -29.09 -1.56
N ALA A 28 50.74 -28.75 -0.86
CA ALA A 28 51.50 -27.51 -1.10
C ALA A 28 52.35 -27.67 -2.37
N ASP A 29 52.62 -26.61 -3.11
CA ASP A 29 53.93 -25.98 -3.28
C ASP A 29 54.01 -25.13 -4.57
N ASP A 30 54.62 -24.00 -4.35
CA ASP A 30 55.66 -23.28 -5.11
C ASP A 30 55.38 -22.54 -6.42
N SER A 31 55.59 -21.25 -6.25
CA SER A 31 56.53 -20.35 -6.92
C SER A 31 56.23 -19.87 -8.33
N ASP A 32 56.42 -18.59 -8.40
CA ASP A 32 57.02 -17.71 -9.41
C ASP A 32 56.06 -16.70 -10.08
N GLY A 33 56.17 -15.52 -9.67
CA GLY A 33 56.71 -14.28 -10.18
C GLY A 33 56.31 -13.90 -11.60
N ALA A 34 55.40 -12.94 -11.69
CA ALA A 34 55.50 -11.89 -12.74
C ALA A 34 54.67 -10.69 -12.33
N SER A 35 55.35 -9.66 -11.92
CA SER A 35 54.81 -8.31 -11.80
C SER A 35 54.43 -7.78 -13.18
N ASP A 36 53.15 -7.47 -13.40
CA ASP A 36 52.76 -6.66 -14.55
C ASP A 36 52.13 -5.36 -14.08
N THR A 37 52.91 -4.31 -14.29
CA THR A 37 52.61 -2.93 -13.97
C THR A 37 51.50 -2.42 -14.85
N LEU A 38 50.33 -2.21 -14.27
CA LEU A 38 49.25 -1.46 -14.89
C LEU A 38 49.65 0.00 -15.02
N ARG A 39 49.88 0.45 -16.26
CA ARG A 39 49.98 1.87 -16.64
C ARG A 39 48.60 2.54 -16.43
N PRO A 40 48.58 3.75 -15.87
CA PRO A 40 47.33 4.52 -15.78
C PRO A 40 46.91 4.99 -17.17
N MET A 41 45.64 4.84 -17.47
CA MET A 41 44.97 5.44 -18.63
C MET A 41 44.97 6.97 -18.51
N PRO A 42 45.17 7.72 -19.59
CA PRO A 42 45.10 9.17 -19.56
C PRO A 42 43.65 9.66 -19.37
N GLU A 43 43.51 10.70 -18.57
CA GLU A 43 42.24 11.43 -18.39
C GLU A 43 41.76 12.01 -19.74
N PRO A 44 40.44 12.01 -20.02
CA PRO A 44 39.89 12.67 -21.19
C PRO A 44 39.92 14.18 -20.98
N GLY A 45 40.61 14.87 -21.85
CA GLY A 45 40.70 16.31 -21.90
C GLY A 45 39.33 16.98 -22.04
N THR A 46 39.17 18.03 -21.29
CA THR A 46 38.10 19.01 -21.37
C THR A 46 38.20 19.79 -22.68
N ASP A 47 37.46 19.38 -23.71
CA ASP A 47 37.11 20.28 -24.80
C ASP A 47 35.61 20.17 -25.06
N GLY A 48 34.92 21.15 -24.49
CA GLY A 48 33.50 21.35 -24.66
C GLY A 48 33.13 21.86 -26.03
N GLN A 49 32.64 20.98 -26.89
CA GLN A 49 31.70 21.38 -27.93
C GLN A 49 30.59 20.35 -28.03
N PRO A 50 29.32 20.77 -27.87
CA PRO A 50 28.20 19.87 -28.05
C PRO A 50 28.06 19.51 -29.54
N ARG A 51 28.00 18.20 -29.80
CA ARG A 51 27.61 17.69 -31.12
C ARG A 51 26.18 18.13 -31.42
N PRO A 52 25.84 18.58 -32.62
CA PRO A 52 24.51 19.02 -32.97
C PRO A 52 23.55 17.83 -32.91
N HIS A 53 22.57 17.91 -32.01
CA HIS A 53 21.38 17.06 -32.06
C HIS A 53 20.63 17.41 -33.35
N VAL A 54 20.47 16.44 -34.23
CA VAL A 54 19.55 16.53 -35.36
C VAL A 54 18.13 16.55 -34.75
N ARG A 55 17.55 17.74 -34.60
CA ARG A 55 16.13 17.91 -34.36
C ARG A 55 15.41 17.71 -35.68
N LEU A 56 14.74 16.61 -35.82
CA LEU A 56 13.68 16.43 -36.81
C LEU A 56 12.46 17.19 -36.24
N TRP A 57 12.01 18.19 -37.05
CA TRP A 57 10.76 18.95 -36.86
C TRP A 57 10.78 20.07 -35.79
N ASP A 58 11.41 21.20 -36.12
CA ASP A 58 11.00 22.51 -35.63
C ASP A 58 10.37 23.29 -36.82
N GLU A 59 9.09 23.59 -36.71
CA GLU A 59 8.41 24.54 -37.60
C GLU A 59 8.97 25.95 -37.29
N ALA A 60 9.76 26.50 -38.20
CA ALA A 60 10.11 27.91 -38.13
C ALA A 60 8.96 28.75 -38.74
N PRO A 61 8.63 29.91 -38.15
CA PRO A 61 7.63 30.79 -38.73
C PRO A 61 8.14 31.33 -40.09
N ALA A 62 7.26 31.27 -41.08
CA ALA A 62 7.51 31.75 -42.42
C ALA A 62 7.84 33.25 -42.41
N ALA A 63 9.09 33.59 -42.69
CA ALA A 63 9.48 34.96 -43.03
C ALA A 63 8.96 35.30 -44.42
N ALA A 64 8.35 36.47 -44.58
CA ALA A 64 7.90 36.98 -45.86
C ALA A 64 9.08 37.09 -46.86
N PRO A 65 8.92 36.68 -48.10
CA PRO A 65 9.99 36.77 -49.08
C PRO A 65 10.27 38.24 -49.46
N PRO A 66 11.54 38.61 -49.63
CA PRO A 66 11.91 39.90 -50.18
C PRO A 66 11.44 39.97 -51.67
N ALA A 67 10.99 41.13 -52.08
CA ALA A 67 10.66 41.40 -53.47
C ALA A 67 11.87 41.14 -54.37
N VAL A 68 11.76 40.14 -55.22
CA VAL A 68 12.77 39.83 -56.22
C VAL A 68 12.43 40.60 -57.48
N ALA A 69 13.40 41.45 -57.90
CA ALA A 69 13.41 42.06 -59.21
C ALA A 69 13.44 40.96 -60.28
N GLU A 70 12.68 41.14 -61.34
CA GLU A 70 12.64 40.24 -62.47
C GLU A 70 14.06 40.11 -63.11
N PRO A 71 14.56 38.90 -63.30
CA PRO A 71 15.69 38.69 -64.21
C PRO A 71 15.19 38.16 -65.54
N ASP A 72 15.81 38.72 -66.52
CA ASP A 72 15.69 38.41 -67.97
C ASP A 72 15.64 36.91 -68.27
N GLY A 73 14.95 36.62 -69.36
CA GLY A 73 14.65 35.31 -69.89
C GLY A 73 15.77 34.29 -69.92
N HIS A 74 15.74 33.36 -69.02
CA HIS A 74 16.41 32.07 -69.17
C HIS A 74 15.40 31.01 -69.53
N ALA A 75 15.57 30.40 -70.69
CA ALA A 75 14.77 29.25 -71.15
C ALA A 75 14.83 28.16 -70.07
N SER A 76 13.65 27.87 -69.46
CA SER A 76 13.46 26.80 -68.48
C SER A 76 13.91 25.46 -69.09
N ASN A 77 14.77 24.74 -68.39
CA ASN A 77 15.26 23.44 -68.85
C ASN A 77 14.08 22.44 -68.67
N PRO A 78 13.48 21.92 -69.75
CA PRO A 78 12.30 21.09 -69.66
C PRO A 78 12.47 19.80 -68.80
N ARG A 79 13.71 19.42 -68.51
CA ARG A 79 14.01 18.30 -67.57
C ARG A 79 13.87 18.69 -66.10
N HIS A 80 14.07 19.95 -65.74
CA HIS A 80 13.84 20.45 -64.38
C HIS A 80 12.35 20.57 -64.09
N ASP A 81 11.59 21.13 -65.01
CA ASP A 81 10.14 21.29 -64.88
C ASP A 81 9.41 19.94 -64.77
N LEU A 82 9.87 18.91 -65.47
CA LEU A 82 9.34 17.55 -65.37
C LEU A 82 9.65 16.90 -64.01
N ARG A 83 10.83 17.18 -63.46
CA ARG A 83 11.23 16.67 -62.14
C ARG A 83 10.43 17.34 -61.03
N ASP A 84 10.24 18.63 -61.10
CA ASP A 84 9.45 19.39 -60.10
C ASP A 84 7.98 19.04 -60.16
N ALA A 85 7.41 18.86 -61.35
CA ALA A 85 6.05 18.38 -61.55
C ALA A 85 5.88 16.92 -61.01
N HIS A 86 6.90 16.09 -61.11
CA HIS A 86 6.90 14.73 -60.54
C HIS A 86 6.95 14.76 -59.02
N LEU A 87 7.81 15.56 -58.43
CA LEU A 87 7.89 15.75 -56.97
C LEU A 87 6.61 16.32 -56.38
N LEU A 88 5.98 17.29 -57.06
CA LEU A 88 4.67 17.84 -56.68
C LEU A 88 3.56 16.77 -56.70
N ARG A 89 3.56 15.92 -57.71
CA ARG A 89 2.60 14.79 -57.79
C ARG A 89 2.79 13.81 -56.64
N TRP A 90 4.04 13.43 -56.35
CA TRP A 90 4.36 12.55 -55.22
C TRP A 90 3.96 13.16 -53.88
N ARG A 91 4.27 14.43 -53.65
CA ARG A 91 3.88 15.14 -52.43
C ARG A 91 2.38 15.17 -52.26
N ASN A 92 1.63 15.46 -53.31
CA ASN A 92 0.17 15.47 -53.29
C ASN A 92 -0.43 14.08 -53.04
N GLN A 93 0.17 13.01 -53.59
CA GLN A 93 -0.22 11.64 -53.34
C GLN A 93 0.02 11.22 -51.87
N ILE A 94 1.18 11.57 -51.31
CA ILE A 94 1.50 11.33 -49.92
C ILE A 94 0.53 12.08 -49.00
N GLN A 95 0.30 13.37 -49.28
CA GLN A 95 -0.66 14.17 -48.49
C GLN A 95 -2.09 13.63 -48.58
N ALA A 96 -2.52 13.08 -49.71
CA ALA A 96 -3.83 12.44 -49.86
C ALA A 96 -3.89 11.05 -49.19
N ALA A 97 -2.78 10.39 -48.97
CA ALA A 97 -2.71 9.11 -48.28
C ALA A 97 -2.77 9.25 -46.73
N VAL A 98 -2.27 10.39 -46.19
CA VAL A 98 -2.22 10.63 -44.73
C VAL A 98 -3.59 10.52 -44.05
N PRO A 99 -4.69 11.14 -44.56
CA PRO A 99 -6.01 10.97 -43.94
C PRO A 99 -6.53 9.53 -44.02
N ARG A 100 -6.20 8.82 -45.11
CA ARG A 100 -6.56 7.40 -45.25
C ARG A 100 -5.83 6.52 -44.24
N LEU A 101 -4.53 6.76 -44.01
CA LEU A 101 -3.74 6.07 -42.99
C LEU A 101 -4.24 6.38 -41.57
N ARG A 102 -4.65 7.63 -41.32
CA ARG A 102 -5.25 8.02 -40.02
C ARG A 102 -6.62 7.41 -39.79
N ALA A 103 -7.37 7.11 -40.86
CA ALA A 103 -8.68 6.45 -40.79
C ALA A 103 -8.58 4.91 -40.76
N CYS A 104 -7.41 4.34 -41.02
CA CYS A 104 -7.20 2.90 -40.85
C CYS A 104 -7.10 2.59 -39.36
N GLU A 105 -7.98 1.72 -38.85
CA GLU A 105 -7.80 1.16 -37.51
C GLU A 105 -6.44 0.42 -37.47
N PRO A 106 -5.55 0.76 -36.53
CA PRO A 106 -4.30 0.07 -36.39
C PRO A 106 -4.56 -1.39 -36.03
N LEU A 107 -3.77 -2.31 -36.60
CA LEU A 107 -3.80 -3.72 -36.20
C LEU A 107 -3.46 -3.80 -34.71
N ARG A 108 -4.43 -4.23 -33.90
CA ARG A 108 -4.25 -4.44 -32.46
C ARG A 108 -3.93 -5.91 -32.20
N THR A 109 -2.85 -6.17 -31.48
CA THR A 109 -2.59 -7.51 -30.97
C THR A 109 -3.66 -7.87 -29.96
N CYS A 110 -4.32 -9.00 -30.13
CA CYS A 110 -5.31 -9.48 -29.17
C CYS A 110 -5.07 -10.96 -28.83
N GLY A 111 -5.36 -11.29 -27.58
CA GLY A 111 -5.48 -12.66 -27.10
C GLY A 111 -6.92 -13.17 -27.18
N ARG A 112 -7.10 -14.41 -26.78
CA ARG A 112 -8.41 -15.05 -26.65
C ARG A 112 -8.58 -15.67 -25.29
N LEU A 113 -9.75 -15.46 -24.70
CA LEU A 113 -10.16 -16.09 -23.45
C LEU A 113 -10.44 -17.56 -23.70
N THR A 114 -9.76 -18.45 -22.97
CA THR A 114 -9.88 -19.91 -23.12
C THR A 114 -10.63 -20.56 -21.97
N ARG A 115 -10.58 -19.97 -20.77
CA ARG A 115 -11.22 -20.50 -19.57
C ARG A 115 -11.60 -19.38 -18.62
N ALA A 116 -12.74 -19.53 -17.96
CA ALA A 116 -13.16 -18.73 -16.82
C ALA A 116 -13.48 -19.70 -15.67
N ALA A 117 -12.77 -19.60 -14.56
CA ALA A 117 -12.97 -20.47 -13.39
C ALA A 117 -12.81 -19.66 -12.10
N GLY A 118 -13.91 -19.48 -11.37
CA GLY A 118 -13.92 -18.69 -10.14
C GLY A 118 -13.47 -17.25 -10.40
N LEU A 119 -12.41 -16.84 -9.72
CA LEU A 119 -11.88 -15.47 -9.80
C LEU A 119 -10.87 -15.25 -10.94
N VAL A 120 -10.43 -16.31 -11.62
CA VAL A 120 -9.36 -16.24 -12.61
C VAL A 120 -9.87 -16.62 -13.99
N LEU A 121 -9.44 -15.82 -14.97
CA LEU A 121 -9.65 -16.04 -16.40
C LEU A 121 -8.33 -16.45 -17.05
N GLU A 122 -8.35 -17.43 -17.94
CA GLU A 122 -7.17 -17.83 -18.70
C GLU A 122 -7.27 -17.30 -20.13
N ALA A 123 -6.22 -16.65 -20.60
CA ALA A 123 -6.10 -16.15 -21.98
C ALA A 123 -4.82 -16.65 -22.63
N VAL A 124 -4.84 -16.79 -23.96
CA VAL A 124 -3.71 -17.16 -24.80
C VAL A 124 -3.51 -16.15 -25.93
N GLY A 125 -2.33 -16.17 -26.57
CA GLY A 125 -2.03 -15.31 -27.72
C GLY A 125 -1.52 -13.91 -27.37
N LEU A 126 -1.29 -13.62 -26.09
CA LEU A 126 -0.65 -12.40 -25.58
C LEU A 126 0.58 -12.75 -24.75
N ARG A 127 1.58 -11.87 -24.77
CA ARG A 127 2.76 -11.94 -23.90
C ARG A 127 2.86 -10.63 -23.12
N LEU A 128 2.34 -10.63 -21.92
CA LEU A 128 2.29 -9.46 -21.03
C LEU A 128 2.94 -9.79 -19.69
N PRO A 129 3.69 -8.86 -19.09
CA PRO A 129 4.21 -9.04 -17.75
C PRO A 129 3.09 -9.05 -16.70
N VAL A 130 3.36 -9.66 -15.55
CA VAL A 130 2.47 -9.62 -14.40
C VAL A 130 2.27 -8.16 -13.95
N GLY A 131 1.03 -7.79 -13.64
CA GLY A 131 0.63 -6.41 -13.32
C GLY A 131 0.17 -5.58 -14.52
N SER A 132 0.22 -6.13 -15.75
CA SER A 132 -0.30 -5.45 -16.94
C SER A 132 -1.83 -5.44 -16.96
N GLY A 133 -2.43 -4.28 -17.26
CA GLY A 133 -3.86 -4.15 -17.50
C GLY A 133 -4.28 -4.74 -18.85
N CYS A 134 -5.48 -5.29 -18.89
CA CYS A 134 -6.13 -5.82 -20.09
C CYS A 134 -7.60 -5.37 -20.16
N LEU A 135 -8.10 -5.24 -21.38
CA LEU A 135 -9.53 -5.06 -21.69
C LEU A 135 -10.06 -6.36 -22.31
N ILE A 136 -11.11 -6.90 -21.74
CA ILE A 136 -11.79 -8.09 -22.26
C ILE A 136 -13.11 -7.65 -22.88
N GLU A 137 -13.32 -8.01 -24.15
CA GLU A 137 -14.52 -7.67 -24.88
C GLU A 137 -15.73 -8.41 -24.34
N LEU A 138 -16.78 -7.67 -24.01
CA LEU A 138 -18.09 -8.22 -23.65
C LEU A 138 -19.01 -8.29 -24.87
N PRO A 139 -19.96 -9.23 -24.94
CA PRO A 139 -20.93 -9.29 -26.03
C PRO A 139 -21.79 -8.03 -26.05
N VAL A 140 -21.90 -7.44 -27.23
CA VAL A 140 -22.75 -6.26 -27.44
C VAL A 140 -24.20 -6.72 -27.54
N HIS A 141 -25.04 -6.30 -26.61
CA HIS A 141 -26.47 -6.57 -26.65
C HIS A 141 -27.25 -5.58 -27.54
N ASP A 142 -26.59 -4.46 -27.92
CA ASP A 142 -27.21 -3.43 -28.77
C ASP A 142 -26.19 -2.91 -29.79
N ALA A 143 -26.46 -3.08 -31.07
CA ALA A 143 -25.55 -2.76 -32.18
C ALA A 143 -25.24 -1.25 -32.31
N GLN A 144 -25.85 -0.40 -31.48
CA GLN A 144 -25.64 1.06 -31.47
C GLN A 144 -24.80 1.57 -30.34
N ARG A 145 -24.29 0.68 -29.45
CA ARG A 145 -23.39 1.06 -28.36
C ARG A 145 -21.97 0.55 -28.64
N ASP A 146 -20.97 1.32 -28.19
CA ASP A 146 -19.60 0.87 -28.17
C ASP A 146 -19.50 -0.49 -27.44
N PRO A 147 -18.61 -1.38 -27.88
CA PRO A 147 -18.44 -2.68 -27.24
C PRO A 147 -18.10 -2.47 -25.76
N ALA A 148 -18.95 -3.00 -24.89
CA ALA A 148 -18.66 -3.01 -23.47
C ALA A 148 -17.37 -3.84 -23.22
N THR A 149 -16.53 -3.36 -22.33
CA THR A 149 -15.28 -4.06 -21.96
C THR A 149 -15.21 -4.26 -20.46
N ALA A 150 -14.66 -5.40 -20.05
CA ALA A 150 -14.30 -5.66 -18.67
C ALA A 150 -12.79 -5.42 -18.48
N GLU A 151 -12.43 -4.62 -17.48
CA GLU A 151 -11.02 -4.44 -17.11
C GLU A 151 -10.53 -5.63 -16.31
N ALA A 152 -9.32 -6.10 -16.62
CA ALA A 152 -8.64 -7.17 -15.90
C ALA A 152 -7.13 -6.89 -15.81
N GLU A 153 -6.45 -7.55 -14.90
CA GLU A 153 -5.01 -7.48 -14.72
C GLU A 153 -4.38 -8.87 -14.81
N VAL A 154 -3.18 -8.95 -15.37
CA VAL A 154 -2.38 -10.17 -15.40
C VAL A 154 -1.85 -10.45 -13.99
N VAL A 155 -2.34 -11.50 -13.35
CA VAL A 155 -1.92 -11.90 -11.99
C VAL A 155 -0.89 -13.04 -11.99
N GLY A 156 -0.66 -13.68 -13.15
CA GLY A 156 0.32 -14.75 -13.31
C GLY A 156 0.29 -15.34 -14.71
N PHE A 157 1.12 -16.35 -14.94
CA PHE A 157 1.15 -17.09 -16.20
C PHE A 157 1.64 -18.53 -15.99
N ALA A 158 1.24 -19.43 -16.88
CA ALA A 158 1.77 -20.79 -16.96
C ALA A 158 1.98 -21.18 -18.44
N GLY A 159 3.25 -21.30 -18.87
CA GLY A 159 3.58 -21.46 -20.28
C GLY A 159 3.11 -20.26 -21.11
N GLU A 160 2.26 -20.52 -22.11
CA GLU A 160 1.68 -19.46 -22.96
C GLU A 160 0.34 -18.92 -22.45
N ARG A 161 -0.16 -19.41 -21.31
CA ARG A 161 -1.42 -18.97 -20.72
C ARG A 161 -1.18 -17.86 -19.71
N LEU A 162 -1.89 -16.76 -19.88
CA LEU A 162 -1.97 -15.67 -18.90
C LEU A 162 -3.15 -15.93 -17.96
N PHE A 163 -2.95 -15.69 -16.67
CA PHE A 163 -3.99 -15.65 -15.67
C PHE A 163 -4.40 -14.20 -15.47
N LEU A 164 -5.66 -13.90 -15.76
CA LEU A 164 -6.23 -12.57 -15.65
C LEU A 164 -7.24 -12.55 -14.50
N MET A 165 -7.27 -11.48 -13.74
CA MET A 165 -8.27 -11.24 -12.70
C MET A 165 -9.07 -9.99 -13.02
N PRO A 166 -10.41 -10.07 -13.14
CA PRO A 166 -11.25 -8.93 -13.41
C PRO A 166 -11.21 -7.89 -12.30
N GLN A 167 -11.18 -6.62 -12.68
CA GLN A 167 -11.32 -5.47 -11.78
C GLN A 167 -12.76 -4.92 -11.80
N THR A 168 -13.45 -5.09 -12.92
CA THR A 168 -14.85 -4.71 -13.10
C THR A 168 -15.72 -5.96 -13.23
N GLU A 169 -17.04 -5.76 -13.31
CA GLU A 169 -17.97 -6.86 -13.50
C GLU A 169 -17.68 -7.60 -14.82
N ALA A 170 -17.55 -8.92 -14.71
CA ALA A 170 -17.23 -9.80 -15.82
C ALA A 170 -18.44 -10.69 -16.23
N ALA A 171 -19.65 -10.33 -15.82
CA ALA A 171 -20.85 -11.04 -16.19
C ALA A 171 -21.07 -10.96 -17.71
N GLY A 172 -21.45 -12.09 -18.33
CA GLY A 172 -21.68 -12.15 -19.77
C GLY A 172 -20.43 -12.48 -20.62
N LEU A 173 -19.27 -12.73 -20.03
CA LEU A 173 -18.09 -13.18 -20.78
C LEU A 173 -18.37 -14.47 -21.57
N LEU A 174 -17.95 -14.48 -22.84
CA LEU A 174 -18.09 -15.64 -23.72
C LEU A 174 -16.73 -16.35 -23.91
N PRO A 175 -16.74 -17.68 -24.11
CA PRO A 175 -15.56 -18.39 -24.56
C PRO A 175 -15.03 -17.81 -25.87
N GLY A 176 -13.72 -17.58 -25.97
CA GLY A 176 -13.10 -16.98 -27.14
C GLY A 176 -13.19 -15.46 -27.23
N ALA A 177 -13.72 -14.77 -26.21
CA ALA A 177 -13.74 -13.31 -26.13
C ALA A 177 -12.35 -12.74 -26.36
N ARG A 178 -12.24 -11.61 -27.06
CA ARG A 178 -10.98 -10.96 -27.35
C ARG A 178 -10.45 -10.25 -26.12
N VAL A 179 -9.14 -10.37 -25.91
CA VAL A 179 -8.40 -9.73 -24.81
C VAL A 179 -7.39 -8.78 -25.42
N PHE A 180 -7.46 -7.51 -25.09
CA PHE A 180 -6.55 -6.48 -25.57
C PHE A 180 -5.67 -5.98 -24.42
N PRO A 181 -4.38 -5.72 -24.65
CA PRO A 181 -3.58 -5.01 -23.67
C PRO A 181 -4.15 -3.60 -23.48
N LEU A 182 -4.18 -3.11 -22.23
CA LEU A 182 -4.48 -1.72 -21.93
C LEU A 182 -3.26 -0.89 -22.36
N GLU A 183 -3.39 -0.15 -23.47
CA GLU A 183 -2.34 0.72 -23.97
C GLU A 183 -2.21 1.94 -23.04
N PRO A 184 -0.99 2.46 -22.79
CA PRO A 184 -0.82 3.77 -22.16
C PRO A 184 -1.54 4.83 -23.00
N GLU A 185 -2.19 5.79 -22.34
CA GLU A 185 -2.80 6.93 -23.06
C GLU A 185 -1.78 7.60 -23.98
N ALA A 186 -2.23 7.93 -25.19
CA ALA A 186 -1.38 8.58 -26.19
C ALA A 186 -0.85 9.93 -25.64
N GLY A 187 0.46 10.03 -25.45
CA GLY A 187 1.11 11.20 -24.85
C GLY A 187 1.61 11.01 -23.42
N ALA A 188 1.24 9.91 -22.75
CA ALA A 188 1.90 9.55 -21.50
C ALA A 188 3.39 9.22 -21.77
N PRO A 189 4.34 9.71 -20.95
CA PRO A 189 5.73 9.33 -21.08
C PRO A 189 5.81 7.80 -21.02
N ALA A 190 6.57 7.19 -21.95
CA ALA A 190 6.73 5.75 -22.01
C ALA A 190 7.12 5.27 -20.61
N ALA A 191 6.20 4.55 -19.97
CA ALA A 191 6.46 3.98 -18.66
C ALA A 191 7.71 3.09 -18.79
N PRO A 192 8.68 3.18 -17.87
CA PRO A 192 9.77 2.23 -17.85
C PRO A 192 9.17 0.82 -17.86
N ALA A 193 9.84 -0.13 -18.51
CA ALA A 193 9.36 -1.49 -18.76
C ALA A 193 8.96 -2.31 -17.51
N THR A 194 9.02 -1.73 -16.34
CA THR A 194 8.44 -2.19 -15.07
C THR A 194 6.97 -1.75 -15.01
N GLY A 195 6.12 -2.40 -15.81
CA GLY A 195 4.71 -2.06 -16.01
C GLY A 195 3.83 -2.23 -14.77
N GLY A 196 3.89 -1.31 -13.83
CA GLY A 196 2.94 -1.20 -12.74
C GLY A 196 1.78 -0.26 -13.09
N LYS A 197 0.58 -0.56 -12.63
CA LYS A 197 -0.59 0.33 -12.73
C LYS A 197 -0.26 1.70 -12.14
N ARG A 198 -0.62 2.77 -12.83
CA ARG A 198 -0.47 4.15 -12.37
C ARG A 198 -1.84 4.72 -12.03
N LEU A 199 -1.94 5.42 -10.90
CA LEU A 199 -3.17 6.04 -10.43
C LEU A 199 -2.95 7.52 -10.10
N PRO A 200 -4.02 8.34 -10.10
CA PRO A 200 -3.94 9.76 -9.78
C PRO A 200 -3.39 10.02 -8.37
N VAL A 201 -2.53 11.02 -8.21
CA VAL A 201 -2.01 11.49 -6.93
C VAL A 201 -1.97 13.03 -6.92
N GLY A 202 -1.91 13.64 -5.75
CA GLY A 202 -1.75 15.08 -5.59
C GLY A 202 -2.84 15.73 -4.77
N ASP A 203 -2.70 17.05 -4.60
CA ASP A 203 -3.60 17.87 -3.75
C ASP A 203 -5.05 17.88 -4.24
N ALA A 204 -5.30 17.60 -5.53
CA ALA A 204 -6.64 17.49 -6.09
C ALA A 204 -7.48 16.35 -5.48
N LEU A 205 -6.83 15.43 -4.76
CA LEU A 205 -7.51 14.34 -4.05
C LEU A 205 -7.84 14.69 -2.58
N LEU A 206 -7.36 15.80 -2.04
CA LEU A 206 -7.74 16.22 -0.69
C LEU A 206 -9.25 16.51 -0.64
N GLY A 207 -9.92 15.98 0.36
CA GLY A 207 -11.37 16.04 0.50
C GLY A 207 -12.14 15.02 -0.33
N ARG A 208 -11.46 14.15 -1.11
CA ARG A 208 -12.10 13.22 -2.04
C ARG A 208 -12.12 11.78 -1.49
N VAL A 209 -13.12 11.05 -1.96
CA VAL A 209 -13.26 9.61 -1.74
C VAL A 209 -13.14 8.90 -3.08
N VAL A 210 -12.19 7.96 -3.18
CA VAL A 210 -11.91 7.21 -4.41
C VAL A 210 -11.94 5.71 -4.16
N ASP A 211 -12.16 4.92 -5.21
CA ASP A 211 -12.07 3.46 -5.15
C ASP A 211 -10.61 2.97 -5.26
N GLY A 212 -10.39 1.66 -5.11
CA GLY A 212 -9.07 1.05 -5.26
C GLY A 212 -8.46 1.13 -6.66
N ALA A 213 -9.24 1.59 -7.65
CA ALA A 213 -8.80 1.83 -9.03
C ALA A 213 -8.60 3.34 -9.33
N GLY A 214 -8.77 4.22 -8.33
CA GLY A 214 -8.60 5.66 -8.46
C GLY A 214 -9.82 6.41 -9.01
N ARG A 215 -10.99 5.77 -9.09
CA ARG A 215 -12.23 6.41 -9.58
C ARG A 215 -12.95 7.09 -8.42
N PRO A 216 -13.48 8.32 -8.61
CA PRO A 216 -14.28 9.01 -7.59
C PRO A 216 -15.51 8.21 -7.18
N LEU A 217 -15.83 8.20 -5.87
CA LEU A 217 -17.03 7.61 -5.28
C LEU A 217 -17.93 8.64 -4.60
N ASP A 218 -17.52 9.90 -4.56
CA ASP A 218 -18.12 10.99 -3.78
C ASP A 218 -19.12 11.86 -4.55
N ASP A 219 -19.45 11.50 -5.78
CA ASP A 219 -20.33 12.25 -6.69
C ASP A 219 -19.90 13.72 -6.94
N LEU A 220 -18.66 14.09 -6.58
CA LEU A 220 -18.12 15.43 -6.79
C LEU A 220 -17.53 15.65 -8.20
N GLY A 221 -17.80 14.73 -9.11
CA GLY A 221 -17.30 14.78 -10.49
C GLY A 221 -15.87 14.26 -10.64
N PRO A 222 -15.29 14.36 -11.85
CA PRO A 222 -13.94 13.85 -12.13
C PRO A 222 -12.89 14.54 -11.28
N LEU A 223 -11.80 13.83 -11.02
CA LEU A 223 -10.61 14.41 -10.38
C LEU A 223 -10.05 15.50 -11.31
N GLY A 224 -9.67 16.64 -10.74
CA GLY A 224 -9.02 17.72 -11.49
C GLY A 224 -7.66 17.29 -12.06
N HIS A 225 -6.81 18.25 -12.42
CA HIS A 225 -5.44 17.94 -12.81
C HIS A 225 -4.70 17.28 -11.66
N ALA A 226 -4.50 15.97 -11.78
CA ALA A 226 -3.78 15.15 -10.82
C ALA A 226 -2.55 14.56 -11.53
N ASP A 227 -1.44 14.50 -10.82
CA ASP A 227 -0.28 13.72 -11.24
C ASP A 227 -0.62 12.24 -11.22
N SER A 228 0.23 11.40 -11.78
CA SER A 228 0.06 9.95 -11.70
C SER A 228 1.30 9.28 -11.12
N ALA A 229 1.10 8.35 -10.18
CA ALA A 229 2.17 7.58 -9.58
C ALA A 229 1.96 6.07 -9.78
N SER A 230 3.06 5.32 -9.83
CA SER A 230 3.03 3.86 -9.89
C SER A 230 2.64 3.28 -8.55
N LEU A 231 1.76 2.27 -8.54
CA LEU A 231 1.44 1.51 -7.31
C LEU A 231 2.61 0.63 -6.84
N SER A 232 3.54 0.31 -7.73
CA SER A 232 4.72 -0.51 -7.44
C SER A 232 5.93 0.40 -7.26
N THR A 233 6.19 0.82 -6.04
CA THR A 233 7.37 1.61 -5.65
C THR A 233 8.28 0.78 -4.76
N ALA A 234 9.59 0.97 -4.91
CA ALA A 234 10.56 0.37 -4.01
C ALA A 234 10.61 1.19 -2.70
N PRO A 235 10.75 0.53 -1.53
CA PRO A 235 10.98 1.23 -0.28
C PRO A 235 12.23 2.11 -0.34
N ILE A 236 12.22 3.21 0.42
CA ILE A 236 13.41 4.06 0.60
C ILE A 236 14.53 3.22 1.24
N ASN A 237 15.77 3.45 0.81
CA ASN A 237 16.93 2.80 1.42
C ASN A 237 16.93 3.03 2.95
N PRO A 238 16.95 1.99 3.78
CA PRO A 238 16.90 2.12 5.23
C PRO A 238 17.96 3.05 5.82
N LEU A 239 19.15 3.09 5.23
CA LEU A 239 20.25 3.94 5.70
C LEU A 239 20.07 5.43 5.38
N SER A 240 19.16 5.79 4.46
CA SER A 240 18.84 7.18 4.13
C SER A 240 17.60 7.70 4.84
N ARG A 241 16.86 6.86 5.57
CA ARG A 241 15.69 7.27 6.34
C ARG A 241 16.09 8.06 7.58
N ALA A 242 15.34 9.13 7.87
CA ALA A 242 15.47 9.84 9.13
C ALA A 242 15.05 8.94 10.32
N PRO A 243 15.66 9.10 11.51
CA PRO A 243 15.24 8.38 12.71
C PRO A 243 13.86 8.82 13.19
N ILE A 244 13.24 8.01 14.05
CA ILE A 244 11.98 8.35 14.74
C ILE A 244 12.37 9.05 16.04
N ASP A 245 12.34 10.39 16.06
CA ASP A 245 12.81 11.23 17.17
C ASP A 245 11.81 12.33 17.60
N THR A 246 10.72 12.47 16.86
CA THR A 246 9.72 13.51 17.09
C THR A 246 8.37 12.89 17.42
N PRO A 247 7.72 13.20 18.55
CA PRO A 247 6.38 12.71 18.89
C PRO A 247 5.33 13.21 17.90
N LEU A 248 4.35 12.34 17.58
CA LEU A 248 3.14 12.71 16.87
C LEU A 248 1.98 12.79 17.87
N ASP A 249 1.35 13.96 17.97
CA ASP A 249 0.10 14.10 18.70
C ASP A 249 -1.04 13.44 17.92
N VAL A 250 -1.68 12.43 18.52
CA VAL A 250 -2.84 11.73 17.93
C VAL A 250 -4.16 12.10 18.62
N GLY A 251 -4.14 13.03 19.58
CA GLY A 251 -5.32 13.53 20.27
C GLY A 251 -5.96 12.59 21.27
N VAL A 252 -5.35 11.44 21.56
CA VAL A 252 -5.85 10.43 22.49
C VAL A 252 -4.92 10.32 23.69
N ARG A 253 -5.43 10.65 24.89
CA ARG A 253 -4.66 10.76 26.14
C ARG A 253 -3.85 9.51 26.44
N ALA A 254 -4.49 8.36 26.42
CA ALA A 254 -3.85 7.08 26.71
C ALA A 254 -2.70 6.75 25.75
N ILE A 255 -2.85 7.13 24.46
CA ILE A 255 -1.80 6.93 23.45
C ILE A 255 -0.69 7.98 23.64
N ASN A 256 -1.05 9.25 23.70
CA ASN A 256 -0.08 10.34 23.82
C ASN A 256 0.82 10.20 25.06
N ALA A 257 0.22 9.85 26.23
CA ALA A 257 0.94 9.77 27.48
C ALA A 257 1.66 8.43 27.72
N LEU A 258 1.00 7.29 27.41
CA LEU A 258 1.45 5.96 27.84
C LEU A 258 2.00 5.08 26.71
N LEU A 259 1.72 5.43 25.45
CA LEU A 259 2.09 4.69 24.25
C LEU A 259 2.63 5.65 23.18
N THR A 260 3.32 6.71 23.58
CA THR A 260 3.76 7.79 22.69
C THR A 260 4.22 7.28 21.33
N VAL A 261 3.61 7.81 20.28
CA VAL A 261 3.89 7.47 18.89
C VAL A 261 4.78 8.53 18.26
N GLY A 262 5.77 8.13 17.50
CA GLY A 262 6.66 9.03 16.78
C GLY A 262 6.26 9.22 15.32
N ARG A 263 6.66 10.34 14.74
CA ARG A 263 6.54 10.58 13.30
C ARG A 263 7.32 9.52 12.54
N GLY A 264 6.68 8.92 11.55
CA GLY A 264 7.25 7.80 10.80
C GLY A 264 7.15 6.43 11.47
N GLN A 265 6.51 6.30 12.63
CA GLN A 265 6.30 5.03 13.30
C GLN A 265 5.15 4.22 12.67
N ARG A 266 5.31 2.90 12.61
CA ARG A 266 4.31 1.94 12.11
C ARG A 266 3.69 1.19 13.29
N MET A 267 2.43 1.50 13.58
CA MET A 267 1.70 0.94 14.72
C MET A 267 0.63 -0.03 14.27
N GLY A 268 0.50 -1.15 14.98
CA GLY A 268 -0.63 -2.07 14.85
C GLY A 268 -1.77 -1.67 15.78
N LEU A 269 -3.01 -1.71 15.29
CA LEU A 269 -4.20 -1.63 16.13
C LEU A 269 -4.93 -2.98 16.09
N PHE A 270 -4.77 -3.76 17.14
CA PHE A 270 -5.34 -5.11 17.26
C PHE A 270 -6.71 -5.01 17.93
N ALA A 271 -7.72 -5.50 17.25
CA ALA A 271 -9.10 -5.34 17.71
C ALA A 271 -9.99 -6.51 17.26
N GLY A 272 -10.83 -6.97 18.17
CA GLY A 272 -11.99 -7.78 17.82
C GLY A 272 -13.12 -6.94 17.19
N SER A 273 -14.26 -7.57 16.89
CA SER A 273 -15.43 -6.85 16.40
C SER A 273 -16.16 -6.12 17.54
N GLY A 274 -16.57 -4.86 17.31
CA GLY A 274 -17.46 -4.13 18.22
C GLY A 274 -16.78 -3.45 19.43
N VAL A 275 -15.45 -3.42 19.50
CA VAL A 275 -14.68 -2.85 20.62
C VAL A 275 -14.37 -1.34 20.49
N GLY A 276 -14.96 -0.65 19.52
CA GLY A 276 -14.75 0.79 19.32
C GLY A 276 -13.57 1.16 18.40
N LYS A 277 -13.04 0.19 17.60
CA LYS A 277 -11.93 0.40 16.65
C LYS A 277 -12.12 1.63 15.76
N SER A 278 -13.23 1.71 15.03
CA SER A 278 -13.48 2.79 14.06
C SER A 278 -13.60 4.15 14.75
N VAL A 279 -14.19 4.20 15.95
CA VAL A 279 -14.28 5.43 16.75
C VAL A 279 -12.88 5.92 17.13
N LEU A 280 -12.00 5.04 17.63
CA LEU A 280 -10.64 5.38 18.00
C LEU A 280 -9.83 5.88 16.77
N LEU A 281 -9.94 5.18 15.62
CA LEU A 281 -9.32 5.64 14.36
C LEU A 281 -9.80 7.02 13.96
N GLY A 282 -11.08 7.30 14.09
CA GLY A 282 -11.65 8.61 13.81
C GLY A 282 -11.22 9.70 14.78
N MET A 283 -11.05 9.38 16.07
CA MET A 283 -10.46 10.32 17.05
C MET A 283 -9.03 10.68 16.61
N MET A 284 -8.21 9.70 16.30
CA MET A 284 -6.84 9.92 15.84
C MET A 284 -6.82 10.72 14.53
N ALA A 285 -7.66 10.41 13.55
CA ALA A 285 -7.74 11.14 12.30
C ALA A 285 -8.12 12.62 12.50
N ARG A 286 -9.15 12.90 13.32
CA ARG A 286 -9.60 14.27 13.55
C ARG A 286 -8.60 15.12 14.33
N TYR A 287 -7.94 14.54 15.32
CA TYR A 287 -7.18 15.30 16.32
C TYR A 287 -5.67 15.22 16.13
N THR A 288 -5.19 14.45 15.16
CA THR A 288 -3.75 14.37 14.85
C THR A 288 -3.15 15.71 14.46
N SER A 289 -1.89 15.91 14.82
CA SER A 289 -1.05 17.00 14.36
C SER A 289 -0.43 16.78 12.98
N ALA A 290 -0.72 15.67 12.30
CA ALA A 290 -0.27 15.43 10.93
C ALA A 290 -0.89 16.44 9.94
N ASP A 291 -0.15 16.79 8.88
CA ASP A 291 -0.60 17.74 7.85
C ASP A 291 -1.70 17.14 6.97
N VAL A 292 -1.51 15.89 6.57
CA VAL A 292 -2.40 15.14 5.67
C VAL A 292 -2.77 13.79 6.27
N ILE A 293 -4.00 13.37 6.02
CA ILE A 293 -4.50 12.06 6.43
C ILE A 293 -4.80 11.24 5.20
N VAL A 294 -4.32 10.02 5.13
CA VAL A 294 -4.70 9.05 4.11
C VAL A 294 -5.37 7.87 4.79
N VAL A 295 -6.59 7.56 4.36
CA VAL A 295 -7.37 6.45 4.92
C VAL A 295 -7.60 5.40 3.84
N GLY A 296 -7.11 4.19 4.06
CA GLY A 296 -7.40 3.02 3.23
C GLY A 296 -8.42 2.12 3.93
N LEU A 297 -9.67 2.13 3.48
CA LEU A 297 -10.74 1.25 3.97
C LEU A 297 -10.80 0.01 3.09
N ILE A 298 -10.10 -1.05 3.50
CA ILE A 298 -9.84 -2.25 2.70
C ILE A 298 -10.65 -3.44 3.23
N GLY A 299 -11.63 -3.88 2.45
CA GLY A 299 -12.47 -5.03 2.78
C GLY A 299 -13.48 -4.78 3.90
N GLU A 300 -13.74 -3.53 4.25
CA GLU A 300 -14.79 -3.16 5.20
C GLU A 300 -16.17 -3.17 4.52
N ARG A 301 -17.24 -3.24 5.31
CA ARG A 301 -18.60 -3.23 4.75
C ARG A 301 -18.95 -1.84 4.22
N GLY A 302 -19.65 -1.75 3.09
CA GLY A 302 -20.05 -0.46 2.49
C GLY A 302 -20.76 0.48 3.47
N ARG A 303 -21.60 -0.05 4.41
CA ARG A 303 -22.22 0.74 5.46
C ARG A 303 -21.19 1.33 6.45
N GLU A 304 -20.15 0.58 6.80
CA GLU A 304 -19.10 1.04 7.72
C GLU A 304 -18.19 2.06 7.07
N VAL A 305 -17.94 1.92 5.75
CA VAL A 305 -17.24 2.94 4.93
C VAL A 305 -17.99 4.27 4.97
N LYS A 306 -19.30 4.25 4.71
CA LYS A 306 -20.12 5.46 4.74
C LYS A 306 -20.14 6.10 6.11
N ASP A 307 -20.39 5.32 7.16
CA ASP A 307 -20.42 5.79 8.55
C ASP A 307 -19.09 6.41 8.98
N PHE A 308 -17.96 5.80 8.59
CA PHE A 308 -16.64 6.32 8.88
C PHE A 308 -16.43 7.71 8.25
N ILE A 309 -16.82 7.89 6.99
CA ILE A 309 -16.63 9.15 6.26
C ILE A 309 -17.55 10.25 6.81
N GLU A 310 -18.85 9.97 6.94
CA GLU A 310 -19.86 10.97 7.29
C GLU A 310 -19.87 11.32 8.78
N ASN A 311 -19.82 10.32 9.66
CA ASN A 311 -20.05 10.49 11.09
C ASN A 311 -18.75 10.48 11.91
N ILE A 312 -17.78 9.66 11.53
CA ILE A 312 -16.56 9.46 12.30
C ILE A 312 -15.48 10.47 11.88
N LEU A 313 -15.14 10.55 10.61
CA LEU A 313 -14.19 11.54 10.09
C LEU A 313 -14.81 12.93 10.00
N GLY A 314 -16.02 13.02 9.45
CA GLY A 314 -16.77 14.25 9.28
C GLY A 314 -16.16 15.19 8.25
N ALA A 315 -16.84 16.31 7.96
CA ALA A 315 -16.42 17.25 6.94
C ALA A 315 -15.06 17.92 7.24
N GLU A 316 -14.81 18.26 8.51
CA GLU A 316 -13.56 18.90 8.92
C GLU A 316 -12.35 17.97 8.77
N GLY A 317 -12.49 16.70 9.19
CA GLY A 317 -11.45 15.70 9.02
C GLY A 317 -11.22 15.34 7.57
N LEU A 318 -12.29 15.23 6.77
CA LEU A 318 -12.23 14.92 5.35
C LEU A 318 -11.50 16.01 4.55
N ALA A 319 -11.66 17.29 4.90
CA ALA A 319 -11.05 18.41 4.16
C ALA A 319 -9.52 18.30 4.01
N ARG A 320 -8.84 17.65 4.94
CA ARG A 320 -7.39 17.37 4.89
C ARG A 320 -7.07 15.88 4.72
N ALA A 321 -8.04 15.09 4.27
CA ALA A 321 -7.89 13.66 4.10
C ALA A 321 -8.12 13.24 2.65
N VAL A 322 -7.53 12.11 2.28
CA VAL A 322 -7.89 11.31 1.10
C VAL A 322 -8.37 9.95 1.57
N VAL A 323 -9.54 9.53 1.11
CA VAL A 323 -10.10 8.21 1.47
C VAL A 323 -10.08 7.31 0.25
N VAL A 324 -9.40 6.16 0.38
CA VAL A 324 -9.43 5.07 -0.61
C VAL A 324 -10.32 3.96 -0.07
N ALA A 325 -11.46 3.74 -0.70
CA ALA A 325 -12.43 2.74 -0.30
C ALA A 325 -12.43 1.55 -1.26
N ALA A 326 -12.09 0.38 -0.74
CA ALA A 326 -12.19 -0.91 -1.45
C ALA A 326 -12.97 -1.89 -0.57
N PRO A 327 -14.32 -1.81 -0.57
CA PRO A 327 -15.17 -2.58 0.33
C PRO A 327 -15.12 -4.09 0.07
N ALA A 328 -15.80 -4.88 0.91
CA ALA A 328 -15.69 -6.34 0.91
C ALA A 328 -16.29 -7.01 -0.35
N ASP A 329 -17.18 -6.33 -1.05
CA ASP A 329 -17.88 -6.80 -2.26
C ASP A 329 -17.08 -6.61 -3.56
N VAL A 330 -15.98 -5.82 -3.54
CA VAL A 330 -15.12 -5.69 -4.71
C VAL A 330 -14.12 -6.85 -4.83
N SER A 331 -13.56 -7.04 -6.03
CA SER A 331 -12.62 -8.14 -6.29
C SER A 331 -11.40 -8.09 -5.36
N PRO A 332 -10.77 -9.25 -5.06
CA PRO A 332 -9.56 -9.30 -4.24
C PRO A 332 -8.44 -8.42 -4.78
N LEU A 333 -8.34 -8.33 -6.11
CA LEU A 333 -7.34 -7.50 -6.77
C LEU A 333 -7.54 -6.01 -6.47
N VAL A 334 -8.79 -5.52 -6.53
CA VAL A 334 -9.12 -4.11 -6.22
C VAL A 334 -8.86 -3.81 -4.74
N ARG A 335 -9.11 -4.76 -3.83
CA ARG A 335 -8.75 -4.63 -2.41
C ARG A 335 -7.23 -4.50 -2.22
N MET A 336 -6.44 -5.32 -2.93
CA MET A 336 -4.97 -5.24 -2.91
C MET A 336 -4.47 -3.91 -3.48
N GLN A 337 -5.03 -3.49 -4.62
CA GLN A 337 -4.70 -2.21 -5.25
C GLN A 337 -5.07 -1.02 -4.38
N GLY A 338 -6.21 -1.05 -3.69
CA GLY A 338 -6.64 0.00 -2.77
C GLY A 338 -5.65 0.22 -1.62
N ALA A 339 -5.12 -0.86 -1.03
CA ALA A 339 -4.09 -0.75 -0.01
C ALA A 339 -2.77 -0.17 -0.56
N ALA A 340 -2.33 -0.63 -1.73
CA ALA A 340 -1.15 -0.10 -2.41
C ALA A 340 -1.35 1.37 -2.80
N TYR A 341 -2.55 1.75 -3.24
CA TYR A 341 -2.89 3.11 -3.65
C TYR A 341 -2.91 4.08 -2.46
N ALA A 342 -3.55 3.71 -1.34
CA ALA A 342 -3.49 4.51 -0.11
C ALA A 342 -2.04 4.73 0.33
N THR A 343 -1.19 3.70 0.24
CA THR A 343 0.23 3.84 0.55
C THR A 343 0.96 4.76 -0.44
N THR A 344 0.67 4.65 -1.75
CA THR A 344 1.26 5.53 -2.78
C THR A 344 0.86 7.00 -2.60
N LEU A 345 -0.39 7.27 -2.21
CA LEU A 345 -0.83 8.62 -1.86
C LEU A 345 -0.07 9.18 -0.65
N ALA A 346 0.11 8.35 0.38
CA ALA A 346 0.89 8.75 1.54
C ALA A 346 2.37 9.03 1.18
N GLU A 347 2.97 8.20 0.31
CA GLU A 347 4.32 8.42 -0.21
C GLU A 347 4.44 9.74 -0.98
N HIS A 348 3.45 10.05 -1.84
CA HIS A 348 3.42 11.29 -2.60
C HIS A 348 3.46 12.53 -1.70
N PHE A 349 2.64 12.57 -0.66
CA PHE A 349 2.62 13.69 0.29
C PHE A 349 3.88 13.74 1.17
N ARG A 350 4.40 12.58 1.62
CA ARG A 350 5.68 12.52 2.33
C ARG A 350 6.82 13.11 1.48
N ASP A 351 6.86 12.77 0.20
CA ASP A 351 7.92 13.21 -0.71
C ASP A 351 7.83 14.73 -1.02
N GLN A 352 6.68 15.35 -0.73
CA GLN A 352 6.50 16.81 -0.69
C GLN A 352 6.89 17.43 0.66
N GLY A 353 7.43 16.66 1.60
CA GLY A 353 7.84 17.16 2.92
C GLY A 353 6.71 17.24 3.95
N LYS A 354 5.54 16.61 3.70
CA LYS A 354 4.40 16.61 4.63
C LYS A 354 4.51 15.49 5.66
N ASP A 355 4.00 15.75 6.84
CA ASP A 355 3.75 14.72 7.84
C ASP A 355 2.39 14.08 7.57
N VAL A 356 2.40 12.80 7.22
CA VAL A 356 1.21 12.05 6.82
C VAL A 356 0.82 11.06 7.90
N LEU A 357 -0.47 11.04 8.25
CA LEU A 357 -1.07 9.95 9.01
C LEU A 357 -1.75 8.99 8.03
N LEU A 358 -1.21 7.78 7.91
CA LEU A 358 -1.82 6.68 7.14
C LEU A 358 -2.62 5.78 8.08
N ILE A 359 -3.91 5.65 7.83
CA ILE A 359 -4.79 4.67 8.49
C ILE A 359 -5.15 3.59 7.49
N MET A 360 -4.76 2.35 7.75
CA MET A 360 -5.08 1.19 6.89
C MET A 360 -6.01 0.22 7.61
N ASP A 361 -7.28 0.23 7.27
CA ASP A 361 -8.30 -0.64 7.84
C ASP A 361 -8.85 -1.59 6.79
N SER A 362 -8.39 -2.87 6.70
CA SER A 362 -7.47 -3.54 7.61
C SER A 362 -6.37 -4.32 6.86
N LEU A 363 -5.25 -4.51 7.53
CA LEU A 363 -4.15 -5.36 7.06
C LEU A 363 -4.59 -6.84 6.94
N THR A 364 -5.48 -7.30 7.83
CA THR A 364 -6.07 -8.63 7.78
C THR A 364 -6.85 -8.84 6.47
N ARG A 365 -7.64 -7.86 6.05
CA ARG A 365 -8.41 -7.94 4.79
C ARG A 365 -7.51 -7.89 3.56
N TYR A 366 -6.43 -7.13 3.62
CA TYR A 366 -5.37 -7.18 2.60
C TYR A 366 -4.75 -8.58 2.49
N ALA A 367 -4.40 -9.21 3.61
CA ALA A 367 -3.88 -10.56 3.66
C ALA A 367 -4.88 -11.60 3.11
N MET A 368 -6.18 -11.46 3.43
CA MET A 368 -7.25 -12.29 2.90
C MET A 368 -7.38 -12.14 1.38
N ALA A 369 -7.32 -10.92 0.86
CA ALA A 369 -7.37 -10.67 -0.59
C ALA A 369 -6.19 -11.34 -1.31
N GLN A 370 -4.97 -11.24 -0.78
CA GLN A 370 -3.81 -11.94 -1.33
C GLN A 370 -3.97 -13.46 -1.25
N ARG A 371 -4.53 -14.00 -0.17
CA ARG A 371 -4.83 -15.42 -0.05
C ARG A 371 -5.78 -15.89 -1.15
N GLU A 372 -6.87 -15.14 -1.39
CA GLU A 372 -7.85 -15.45 -2.44
C GLU A 372 -7.19 -15.49 -3.83
N ILE A 373 -6.33 -14.50 -4.14
CA ILE A 373 -5.59 -14.44 -5.41
C ILE A 373 -4.63 -15.63 -5.54
N ALA A 374 -3.79 -15.85 -4.54
CA ALA A 374 -2.75 -16.87 -4.57
C ALA A 374 -3.33 -18.28 -4.69
N LEU A 375 -4.39 -18.58 -3.95
CA LEU A 375 -5.09 -19.87 -4.07
C LEU A 375 -5.73 -20.04 -5.46
N ALA A 376 -6.28 -18.97 -6.03
CA ALA A 376 -6.93 -19.02 -7.35
C ALA A 376 -5.94 -19.29 -8.49
N ILE A 377 -4.68 -18.85 -8.37
CA ILE A 377 -3.61 -19.17 -9.33
C ILE A 377 -2.85 -20.46 -9.02
N GLY A 378 -3.24 -21.19 -7.97
CA GLY A 378 -2.72 -22.52 -7.63
C GLY A 378 -1.55 -22.55 -6.66
N GLU A 379 -1.25 -21.44 -5.94
CA GLU A 379 -0.26 -21.47 -4.87
C GLU A 379 -0.79 -22.32 -3.70
N PRO A 380 0.00 -23.28 -3.18
CA PRO A 380 -0.47 -24.17 -2.11
C PRO A 380 -0.65 -23.41 -0.79
N PRO A 381 -1.71 -23.70 -0.02
CA PRO A 381 -1.88 -23.15 1.32
C PRO A 381 -0.80 -23.67 2.29
N ALA A 382 -0.37 -22.83 3.21
CA ALA A 382 0.55 -23.17 4.29
C ALA A 382 -0.13 -22.97 5.67
N THR A 383 0.29 -21.98 6.46
CA THR A 383 -0.17 -21.77 7.83
C THR A 383 -1.62 -21.27 7.89
N LYS A 384 -2.50 -22.01 8.56
CA LYS A 384 -3.95 -21.72 8.68
C LYS A 384 -4.61 -21.37 7.32
N GLY A 385 -4.13 -21.99 6.23
CA GLY A 385 -4.67 -21.79 4.88
C GLY A 385 -4.16 -20.53 4.16
N TYR A 386 -3.21 -19.79 4.70
CA TYR A 386 -2.55 -18.68 4.02
C TYR A 386 -1.33 -19.18 3.23
N PRO A 387 -1.24 -18.85 1.93
CA PRO A 387 -0.07 -19.16 1.11
C PRO A 387 1.17 -18.35 1.54
N PRO A 388 2.41 -18.81 1.25
CA PRO A 388 3.65 -18.12 1.59
C PRO A 388 3.75 -16.68 1.05
N SER A 389 3.17 -16.42 -0.13
CA SER A 389 3.18 -15.09 -0.76
C SER A 389 2.50 -14.01 0.10
N VAL A 390 1.54 -14.38 0.96
CA VAL A 390 0.89 -13.45 1.89
C VAL A 390 1.91 -12.87 2.86
N PHE A 391 2.74 -13.73 3.46
CA PHE A 391 3.76 -13.34 4.42
C PHE A 391 4.93 -12.55 3.80
N ALA A 392 5.16 -12.71 2.49
CA ALA A 392 6.12 -11.90 1.74
C ALA A 392 5.58 -10.50 1.42
N LYS A 393 4.28 -10.38 1.09
CA LYS A 393 3.66 -9.11 0.69
C LYS A 393 3.32 -8.19 1.86
N LEU A 394 3.06 -8.73 3.06
CA LEU A 394 2.77 -7.92 4.25
C LEU A 394 3.94 -6.99 4.61
N PRO A 395 5.19 -7.48 4.81
CA PRO A 395 6.32 -6.60 5.06
C PRO A 395 6.56 -5.62 3.91
N ALA A 396 6.43 -6.06 2.66
CA ALA A 396 6.64 -5.22 1.48
C ALA A 396 5.69 -4.00 1.44
N LEU A 397 4.43 -4.16 1.89
CA LEU A 397 3.49 -3.05 2.02
C LEU A 397 3.84 -2.14 3.20
N VAL A 398 4.09 -2.72 4.37
CA VAL A 398 4.31 -2.00 5.63
C VAL A 398 5.60 -1.19 5.61
N GLU A 399 6.67 -1.72 4.99
CA GLU A 399 7.97 -1.07 4.89
C GLU A 399 7.97 0.20 3.99
N ARG A 400 6.94 0.41 3.21
CA ARG A 400 6.78 1.64 2.42
C ARG A 400 6.47 2.87 3.30
N ALA A 401 5.80 2.65 4.45
CA ALA A 401 5.59 3.69 5.45
C ALA A 401 6.89 4.00 6.23
N GLY A 402 6.90 5.10 6.95
CA GLY A 402 8.04 5.56 7.74
C GLY A 402 8.55 6.93 7.31
N ASN A 403 9.63 7.38 7.94
CA ASN A 403 10.26 8.65 7.61
C ASN A 403 10.82 8.65 6.19
N GLY A 404 10.78 9.81 5.54
CA GLY A 404 11.55 10.12 4.36
C GLY A 404 13.05 10.23 4.66
N THR A 405 13.80 10.83 3.74
CA THR A 405 15.20 11.21 3.97
C THR A 405 15.26 12.36 5.00
N GLN A 406 16.44 12.60 5.55
CA GLN A 406 16.63 13.66 6.55
C GLN A 406 16.17 15.03 6.02
N GLY A 407 15.30 15.71 6.78
CA GLY A 407 14.65 16.96 6.37
C GLY A 407 13.44 16.79 5.43
N GLY A 408 13.05 15.55 5.10
CA GLY A 408 11.83 15.22 4.35
C GLY A 408 10.62 14.99 5.25
N GLY A 409 9.47 14.67 4.64
CA GLY A 409 8.25 14.35 5.35
C GLY A 409 8.25 12.95 5.97
N SER A 410 7.15 12.61 6.63
CA SER A 410 6.98 11.33 7.31
C SER A 410 5.65 10.65 6.99
N ILE A 411 5.60 9.31 7.08
CA ILE A 411 4.35 8.54 7.08
C ILE A 411 4.27 7.79 8.39
N THR A 412 3.48 8.29 9.33
CA THR A 412 3.09 7.53 10.52
C THR A 412 1.89 6.69 10.19
N ALA A 413 1.98 5.38 10.36
CA ALA A 413 0.94 4.46 9.91
C ALA A 413 0.30 3.69 11.07
N PHE A 414 -1.04 3.61 11.05
CA PHE A 414 -1.81 2.71 11.90
C PHE A 414 -2.45 1.64 11.02
N TYR A 415 -2.00 0.41 11.20
CA TYR A 415 -2.51 -0.76 10.52
C TYR A 415 -3.43 -1.53 11.45
N THR A 416 -4.72 -1.63 11.11
CA THR A 416 -5.62 -2.47 11.92
C THR A 416 -5.43 -3.94 11.60
N VAL A 417 -5.43 -4.74 12.64
CA VAL A 417 -5.36 -6.18 12.57
C VAL A 417 -6.57 -6.76 13.28
N LEU A 418 -7.44 -7.41 12.52
CA LEU A 418 -8.64 -8.03 13.05
C LEU A 418 -8.29 -9.40 13.62
N THR A 419 -8.59 -9.62 14.90
CA THR A 419 -8.43 -10.92 15.58
C THR A 419 -9.82 -11.53 15.79
N GLU A 420 -10.07 -12.69 15.16
CA GLU A 420 -11.33 -13.40 15.36
C GLU A 420 -11.33 -14.11 16.72
N GLY A 421 -12.33 -13.81 17.56
CA GLY A 421 -12.48 -14.45 18.88
C GLY A 421 -11.32 -14.19 19.84
N ASP A 422 -10.62 -13.05 19.70
CA ASP A 422 -9.44 -12.69 20.49
C ASP A 422 -8.29 -13.71 20.39
N ASP A 423 -8.24 -14.49 19.28
CA ASP A 423 -7.19 -15.47 19.01
C ASP A 423 -5.85 -14.76 18.75
N GLN A 424 -5.01 -14.74 19.78
CA GLN A 424 -3.66 -14.17 19.69
C GLN A 424 -2.71 -15.01 18.82
N GLN A 425 -3.10 -16.24 18.45
CA GLN A 425 -2.32 -17.14 17.60
C GLN A 425 -2.69 -17.04 16.11
N ASP A 426 -3.44 -16.01 15.71
CA ASP A 426 -3.69 -15.74 14.30
C ASP A 426 -2.36 -15.44 13.57
N PRO A 427 -2.03 -16.14 12.46
CA PRO A 427 -0.74 -15.99 11.79
C PRO A 427 -0.53 -14.59 11.19
N ILE A 428 -1.60 -13.88 10.84
CA ILE A 428 -1.50 -12.49 10.34
C ILE A 428 -1.23 -11.55 11.51
N ALA A 429 -1.86 -11.78 12.67
CA ALA A 429 -1.60 -11.01 13.88
C ALA A 429 -0.14 -11.16 14.34
N ASP A 430 0.38 -12.39 14.31
CA ASP A 430 1.76 -12.67 14.69
C ASP A 430 2.76 -12.06 13.69
N ALA A 431 2.53 -12.23 12.38
CA ALA A 431 3.33 -11.60 11.33
C ALA A 431 3.31 -10.07 11.46
N ALA A 432 2.16 -9.46 11.75
CA ALA A 432 2.03 -8.02 11.95
C ALA A 432 2.85 -7.54 13.17
N ARG A 433 2.79 -8.24 14.31
CA ARG A 433 3.59 -7.90 15.50
C ARG A 433 5.09 -7.93 15.22
N ALA A 434 5.54 -8.85 14.35
CA ALA A 434 6.94 -8.99 14.00
C ALA A 434 7.49 -7.82 13.15
N ILE A 435 6.65 -7.24 12.27
CA ILE A 435 7.07 -6.23 11.29
C ILE A 435 6.76 -4.78 11.71
N LEU A 436 5.92 -4.58 12.74
CA LEU A 436 5.50 -3.26 13.21
C LEU A 436 6.37 -2.75 14.37
N ASP A 437 6.46 -1.43 14.52
CA ASP A 437 7.26 -0.75 15.56
C ASP A 437 6.54 -0.64 16.91
N GLY A 438 5.39 -1.27 17.05
CA GLY A 438 4.56 -1.29 18.24
C GLY A 438 3.13 -1.70 17.92
N HIS A 439 2.33 -1.86 18.98
CA HIS A 439 0.93 -2.21 18.81
C HIS A 439 0.06 -1.69 19.97
N ILE A 440 -1.18 -1.41 19.65
CA ILE A 440 -2.26 -1.06 20.56
C ILE A 440 -3.28 -2.20 20.50
N VAL A 441 -3.65 -2.75 21.63
CA VAL A 441 -4.65 -3.80 21.75
C VAL A 441 -5.93 -3.21 22.31
N LEU A 442 -7.07 -3.45 21.65
CA LEU A 442 -8.39 -3.13 22.20
C LEU A 442 -8.98 -4.36 22.87
N SER A 443 -9.38 -4.19 24.12
CA SER A 443 -9.98 -5.25 24.94
C SER A 443 -11.50 -5.25 24.83
N ARG A 444 -12.08 -6.44 24.66
CA ARG A 444 -13.53 -6.65 24.71
C ARG A 444 -14.07 -6.42 26.12
N ASP A 445 -13.36 -6.89 27.14
CA ASP A 445 -13.79 -6.76 28.54
C ASP A 445 -13.91 -5.29 28.95
N LEU A 446 -12.97 -4.44 28.50
CA LEU A 446 -13.05 -2.99 28.74
C LEU A 446 -14.23 -2.37 28.00
N ALA A 447 -14.48 -2.77 26.74
CA ALA A 447 -15.62 -2.27 25.98
C ALA A 447 -16.95 -2.68 26.58
N GLU A 448 -17.10 -3.93 27.04
CA GLU A 448 -18.29 -4.44 27.73
C GLU A 448 -18.51 -3.76 29.09
N ALA A 449 -17.43 -3.36 29.77
CA ALA A 449 -17.49 -2.55 31.00
C ALA A 449 -17.83 -1.06 30.75
N GLY A 450 -17.99 -0.65 29.47
CA GLY A 450 -18.25 0.76 29.12
C GLY A 450 -17.00 1.66 29.19
N HIS A 451 -15.81 1.10 29.27
CA HIS A 451 -14.56 1.83 29.34
C HIS A 451 -14.08 2.18 27.90
N TYR A 452 -14.11 3.45 27.53
CA TYR A 452 -13.70 3.91 26.21
C TYR A 452 -12.70 5.07 26.28
N PRO A 453 -11.67 5.09 25.37
CA PRO A 453 -11.32 4.02 24.43
C PRO A 453 -10.90 2.73 25.15
N ALA A 454 -11.29 1.59 24.61
CA ALA A 454 -11.08 0.28 25.24
C ALA A 454 -9.63 -0.24 25.07
N ILE A 455 -8.64 0.61 25.32
CA ILE A 455 -7.21 0.32 25.12
C ILE A 455 -6.68 -0.48 26.31
N ASP A 456 -6.23 -1.70 26.06
CA ASP A 456 -5.47 -2.48 27.03
C ASP A 456 -4.02 -1.96 27.06
N ILE A 457 -3.71 -1.17 28.09
CA ILE A 457 -2.39 -0.55 28.27
C ILE A 457 -1.32 -1.58 28.64
N GLU A 458 -1.70 -2.69 29.30
CA GLU A 458 -0.73 -3.75 29.65
C GLU A 458 -0.30 -4.54 28.43
N ALA A 459 -1.25 -4.88 27.55
CA ALA A 459 -0.99 -5.62 26.31
C ALA A 459 -0.43 -4.74 25.18
N SER A 460 -0.38 -3.40 25.37
CA SER A 460 0.05 -2.44 24.34
C SER A 460 1.48 -1.95 24.55
N ILE A 461 2.18 -1.70 23.43
CA ILE A 461 3.57 -1.22 23.47
C ILE A 461 3.88 -0.30 22.28
N SER A 462 4.61 0.79 22.55
CA SER A 462 5.33 1.59 21.54
C SER A 462 6.83 1.37 21.69
N ARG A 463 7.46 0.78 20.68
CA ARG A 463 8.91 0.50 20.73
C ARG A 463 9.75 1.77 20.56
N ALA A 464 9.22 2.78 19.87
CA ALA A 464 9.91 4.05 19.68
C ALA A 464 9.85 4.97 20.91
N MET A 465 8.96 4.69 21.87
CA MET A 465 8.70 5.57 23.01
C MET A 465 9.97 5.95 23.78
N VAL A 466 10.90 5.01 23.96
CA VAL A 466 12.16 5.25 24.69
C VAL A 466 13.01 6.37 24.06
N ALA A 467 12.91 6.57 22.74
CA ALA A 467 13.62 7.64 22.02
C ALA A 467 12.83 8.95 21.93
N LEU A 468 11.54 8.93 22.29
CA LEU A 468 10.60 10.05 22.09
C LEU A 468 10.29 10.86 23.34
N VAL A 469 10.42 10.24 24.51
CA VAL A 469 10.04 10.84 25.79
C VAL A 469 11.26 11.03 26.67
N ASP A 470 11.18 11.97 27.60
CA ASP A 470 12.23 12.16 28.61
C ASP A 470 12.16 11.05 29.69
N ASP A 471 13.23 10.95 30.49
CA ASP A 471 13.36 9.95 31.56
C ASP A 471 12.22 10.06 32.58
N ARG A 472 11.74 11.27 32.84
CA ARG A 472 10.64 11.54 33.78
C ARG A 472 9.32 10.95 33.29
N GLN A 473 8.92 11.26 32.06
CA GLN A 473 7.71 10.69 31.47
C GLN A 473 7.83 9.17 31.38
N PHE A 474 9.00 8.64 31.01
CA PHE A 474 9.22 7.20 30.95
C PHE A 474 9.05 6.50 32.30
N ASP A 475 9.57 7.12 33.39
CA ASP A 475 9.38 6.60 34.75
C ASP A 475 7.92 6.69 35.19
N ASP A 476 7.20 7.78 34.88
CA ASP A 476 5.78 7.92 35.15
C ASP A 476 4.97 6.82 34.45
N VAL A 477 5.26 6.55 33.17
CA VAL A 477 4.59 5.45 32.42
C VAL A 477 4.87 4.10 33.07
N ARG A 478 6.09 3.83 33.45
CA ARG A 478 6.45 2.58 34.12
C ARG A 478 5.71 2.40 35.43
N ARG A 479 5.64 3.48 36.23
CA ARG A 479 4.93 3.49 37.51
C ARG A 479 3.43 3.33 37.31
N PHE A 480 2.82 4.00 36.33
CA PHE A 480 1.42 3.85 35.97
C PHE A 480 1.07 2.39 35.63
N LYS A 481 1.84 1.78 34.73
CA LYS A 481 1.65 0.38 34.31
C LYS A 481 1.84 -0.60 35.48
N GLN A 482 2.79 -0.36 36.36
CA GLN A 482 3.01 -1.19 37.55
C GLN A 482 1.80 -1.16 38.50
N MET A 483 1.25 0.01 38.76
CA MET A 483 0.09 0.16 39.65
C MET A 483 -1.15 -0.47 39.04
N LEU A 484 -1.40 -0.22 37.75
CA LEU A 484 -2.54 -0.80 37.03
C LEU A 484 -2.46 -2.34 37.05
N SER A 485 -1.32 -2.90 36.69
CA SER A 485 -1.06 -4.35 36.68
C SER A 485 -1.21 -4.97 38.07
N ARG A 486 -0.69 -4.31 39.09
CA ARG A 486 -0.81 -4.80 40.46
C ARG A 486 -2.25 -4.86 40.94
N TYR A 487 -3.05 -3.84 40.64
CA TYR A 487 -4.48 -3.82 40.94
C TYR A 487 -5.23 -4.94 40.20
N GLN A 488 -5.00 -5.05 38.89
CA GLN A 488 -5.71 -6.02 38.05
C GLN A 488 -5.43 -7.48 38.48
N ARG A 489 -4.18 -7.81 38.80
CA ARG A 489 -3.79 -9.16 39.27
C ARG A 489 -4.38 -9.53 40.62
N ASN A 490 -4.77 -8.55 41.44
CA ASN A 490 -5.36 -8.77 42.76
C ASN A 490 -6.85 -8.44 42.80
N ARG A 491 -7.47 -8.07 41.67
CA ARG A 491 -8.86 -7.63 41.57
C ARG A 491 -9.85 -8.62 42.21
N ASP A 492 -9.64 -9.90 41.97
CA ASP A 492 -10.53 -10.94 42.52
C ASP A 492 -10.41 -11.04 44.05
N LEU A 493 -9.17 -10.95 44.58
CA LEU A 493 -8.96 -10.94 46.05
C LEU A 493 -9.55 -9.71 46.71
N ILE A 494 -9.50 -8.56 46.03
CA ILE A 494 -10.09 -7.30 46.51
C ILE A 494 -11.63 -7.41 46.48
N SER A 495 -12.19 -7.91 45.40
CA SER A 495 -13.64 -7.99 45.19
C SER A 495 -14.34 -8.94 46.18
N VAL A 496 -13.70 -10.07 46.54
CA VAL A 496 -14.24 -11.01 47.54
C VAL A 496 -13.90 -10.62 48.99
N GLY A 497 -13.20 -9.48 49.20
CA GLY A 497 -12.82 -9.02 50.54
C GLY A 497 -11.70 -9.85 51.20
N ALA A 498 -10.96 -10.66 50.44
CA ALA A 498 -9.88 -11.49 50.95
C ALA A 498 -8.56 -10.71 51.16
N TYR A 499 -8.45 -9.51 50.62
CA TYR A 499 -7.29 -8.62 50.84
C TYR A 499 -7.50 -7.76 52.09
N ALA A 500 -6.51 -7.76 52.98
CA ALA A 500 -6.51 -6.89 54.15
C ALA A 500 -5.52 -5.71 53.91
N ALA A 501 -6.02 -4.48 54.02
CA ALA A 501 -5.20 -3.27 53.88
C ALA A 501 -4.04 -3.26 54.89
N GLY A 502 -2.91 -2.69 54.49
CA GLY A 502 -1.67 -2.60 55.27
C GLY A 502 -0.72 -3.79 55.10
N ARG A 503 -1.08 -4.85 54.35
CA ARG A 503 -0.19 -5.98 54.10
C ARG A 503 0.82 -5.76 52.95
N ASP A 504 0.43 -5.00 51.94
CA ASP A 504 1.27 -4.62 50.79
C ASP A 504 1.05 -3.13 50.50
N ALA A 505 1.99 -2.31 50.93
CA ALA A 505 1.92 -0.86 50.75
C ALA A 505 1.80 -0.41 49.28
N GLN A 506 2.37 -1.17 48.33
CA GLN A 506 2.27 -0.88 46.90
C GLN A 506 0.88 -1.27 46.35
N LEU A 507 0.27 -2.33 46.86
CA LEU A 507 -1.09 -2.71 46.47
C LEU A 507 -2.11 -1.74 47.09
N ASP A 508 -1.91 -1.33 48.36
CA ASP A 508 -2.74 -0.30 48.96
C ASP A 508 -2.72 1.01 48.18
N GLN A 509 -1.53 1.42 47.74
CA GLN A 509 -1.39 2.61 46.85
C GLN A 509 -2.11 2.41 45.53
N ALA A 510 -1.97 1.22 44.90
CA ALA A 510 -2.63 0.91 43.63
C ALA A 510 -4.15 0.93 43.78
N ILE A 511 -4.69 0.40 44.87
CA ILE A 511 -6.16 0.42 45.19
C ILE A 511 -6.63 1.88 45.35
N ALA A 512 -5.91 2.70 46.10
CA ALA A 512 -6.28 4.09 46.36
C ALA A 512 -6.27 4.96 45.09
N LEU A 513 -5.32 4.70 44.14
CA LEU A 513 -5.19 5.48 42.93
C LEU A 513 -6.01 4.91 41.74
N TYR A 514 -6.48 3.67 41.80
CA TYR A 514 -7.16 2.99 40.68
C TYR A 514 -8.29 3.81 40.05
N PRO A 515 -9.22 4.43 40.80
CA PRO A 515 -10.27 5.25 40.19
C PRO A 515 -9.75 6.41 39.36
N GLN A 516 -8.60 6.99 39.74
CA GLN A 516 -7.95 8.09 39.02
C GLN A 516 -7.18 7.57 37.80
N LEU A 517 -6.53 6.39 37.92
CA LEU A 517 -5.87 5.72 36.78
C LEU A 517 -6.90 5.35 35.71
N GLU A 518 -8.06 4.83 36.11
CA GLU A 518 -9.15 4.48 35.21
C GLU A 518 -9.74 5.72 34.52
N ALA A 519 -10.03 6.79 35.27
CA ALA A 519 -10.52 8.06 34.74
C ALA A 519 -9.52 8.70 33.75
N PHE A 520 -8.20 8.54 33.99
CA PHE A 520 -7.17 9.02 33.08
C PHE A 520 -7.21 8.28 31.73
N LEU A 521 -7.50 7.01 31.71
CA LEU A 521 -7.60 6.17 30.49
C LEU A 521 -8.88 6.44 29.69
N GLN A 522 -9.94 6.89 30.34
CA GLN A 522 -11.22 7.19 29.69
C GLN A 522 -11.20 8.55 29.02
N GLN A 523 -11.75 8.62 27.80
CA GLN A 523 -11.83 9.86 27.02
C GLN A 523 -13.08 9.84 26.14
N GLY A 524 -13.81 10.94 26.12
CA GLY A 524 -14.96 11.11 25.24
C GLY A 524 -14.56 11.17 23.75
N MET A 525 -15.39 10.60 22.87
CA MET A 525 -15.13 10.54 21.42
C MET A 525 -14.98 11.93 20.76
N ARG A 526 -15.46 13.00 21.38
CA ARG A 526 -15.34 14.40 20.94
C ARG A 526 -14.35 15.21 21.75
N GLU A 527 -13.67 14.60 22.69
CA GLU A 527 -12.64 15.20 23.52
C GLU A 527 -11.29 15.06 22.82
N ARG A 528 -10.53 16.17 22.70
CA ARG A 528 -9.15 16.17 22.27
C ARG A 528 -8.23 16.26 23.49
N ALA A 529 -7.26 15.38 23.59
CA ALA A 529 -6.20 15.45 24.59
C ALA A 529 -4.85 15.62 23.87
N GLY A 530 -4.28 16.82 23.97
CA GLY A 530 -2.98 17.12 23.35
C GLY A 530 -1.82 16.37 24.02
N TYR A 531 -0.71 16.22 23.30
CA TYR A 531 0.46 15.47 23.80
C TYR A 531 1.01 16.05 25.12
N GLN A 532 1.27 17.36 25.16
CA GLN A 532 1.84 18.04 26.33
C GLN A 532 0.88 18.00 27.53
N ASP A 533 -0.41 18.21 27.29
CA ASP A 533 -1.44 18.14 28.33
C ASP A 533 -1.53 16.74 28.91
N SER A 534 -1.48 15.73 28.07
CA SER A 534 -1.53 14.32 28.47
C SER A 534 -0.32 13.93 29.34
N ALA A 535 0.88 14.34 28.96
CA ALA A 535 2.10 14.11 29.75
C ALA A 535 2.07 14.85 31.09
N THR A 536 1.59 16.11 31.11
CA THR A 536 1.44 16.90 32.34
C THR A 536 0.42 16.28 33.29
N GLN A 537 -0.74 15.83 32.79
CA GLN A 537 -1.76 15.15 33.58
C GLN A 537 -1.25 13.83 34.16
N LEU A 538 -0.48 13.04 33.36
CA LEU A 538 0.14 11.82 33.84
C LEU A 538 1.06 12.09 35.02
N HIS A 539 1.93 13.10 34.88
CA HIS A 539 2.85 13.49 35.95
C HIS A 539 2.11 13.95 37.22
N ALA A 540 1.09 14.82 37.07
CA ALA A 540 0.30 15.30 38.19
C ALA A 540 -0.45 14.18 38.92
N LEU A 541 -0.88 13.14 38.22
CA LEU A 541 -1.55 11.98 38.79
C LEU A 541 -0.61 11.13 39.67
N LEU A 542 0.67 11.09 39.35
CA LEU A 542 1.65 10.23 40.01
C LEU A 542 2.60 10.97 40.99
N SER A 543 2.48 12.31 41.03
CA SER A 543 3.21 13.13 42.01
C SER A 543 2.54 13.08 43.38
#